data_86b34ed1e246d38c7807ed99c3c808cd
#
_entry.id   86b34ed1e246d38c7807ed99c3c808cd
#
_cell.length_a   1.000
_cell.length_b   1.000
_cell.length_c   1.000
_cell.angle_alpha   90.00
_cell.angle_beta   90.00
_cell.angle_gamma   90.00
#
_symmetry.space_group_name_H-M   'P 1'
#
loop_
_entity.id
_entity.type
_entity.pdbx_description
1 polymer ?
#
loop_
_entity_poly.entity_id
_entity_poly.type
_entity_poly.pdbx_seq_one_letter_code
_entity_poly.pdbx_strand_id
1 'polypeptide(L)'
;MKHLNKLVRAWGRILAGSYPTLSLEITRECPLRCPGCYAYELEHLKEAGPLRSLADYQGQELVDRVLALVRRLRPVFVSIVGGEPLVRFRELDVLLPQLSRMGINVQLVTSAVRALPASWSAIPGLTLVVSIDGLQPEHDRRRAPATYERILKNIHGHRLNVHCTVTRQMILKEGS
;
A
#
# COMPACT_ATOMS: atom_id res chain seq x y z
N MET A 1 -24.54 -13.33 7.08
CA MET A 1 -24.51 -14.15 5.85
C MET A 1 -23.48 -13.69 4.82
N LYS A 2 -23.41 -12.40 4.43
CA LYS A 2 -22.44 -11.93 3.38
C LYS A 2 -20.95 -12.15 3.74
N HIS A 3 -20.56 -12.02 5.02
CA HIS A 3 -19.17 -12.25 5.46
C HIS A 3 -18.78 -13.73 5.45
N LEU A 4 -19.67 -14.62 5.88
CA LEU A 4 -19.42 -16.06 5.88
C LEU A 4 -19.17 -16.59 4.46
N ASN A 5 -19.96 -16.13 3.49
CA ASN A 5 -19.79 -16.52 2.09
C ASN A 5 -18.44 -16.05 1.50
N LYS A 6 -17.94 -14.89 1.95
CA LYS A 6 -16.59 -14.42 1.54
C LYS A 6 -15.49 -15.31 2.12
N LEU A 7 -15.59 -15.68 3.39
CA LEU A 7 -14.65 -16.59 4.05
C LEU A 7 -14.63 -17.97 3.39
N VAL A 8 -15.80 -18.56 3.16
CA VAL A 8 -15.91 -19.86 2.49
C VAL A 8 -15.28 -19.83 1.10
N ARG A 9 -15.52 -18.77 0.32
CA ARG A 9 -14.90 -18.58 -1.00
C ARG A 9 -13.38 -18.43 -0.91
N ALA A 10 -12.88 -17.67 0.07
CA ALA A 10 -11.44 -17.49 0.27
C ALA A 10 -10.76 -18.82 0.62
N TRP A 11 -11.33 -19.58 1.55
CA TRP A 11 -10.84 -20.90 1.91
C TRP A 11 -10.89 -21.88 0.73
N GLY A 12 -11.98 -21.91 -0.02
CA GLY A 12 -12.10 -22.74 -1.22
C GLY A 12 -11.01 -22.45 -2.24
N ARG A 13 -10.65 -21.17 -2.44
CA ARG A 13 -9.55 -20.76 -3.32
C ARG A 13 -8.19 -21.22 -2.79
N ILE A 14 -7.94 -21.07 -1.50
CA ILE A 14 -6.69 -21.49 -0.85
C ILE A 14 -6.50 -22.99 -0.97
N LEU A 15 -7.54 -23.78 -0.66
CA LEU A 15 -7.52 -25.23 -0.80
C LEU A 15 -7.34 -25.68 -2.25
N ALA A 16 -7.77 -24.87 -3.23
CA ALA A 16 -7.55 -25.06 -4.65
C ALA A 16 -6.17 -24.56 -5.14
N GLY A 17 -5.24 -24.26 -4.22
CA GLY A 17 -3.86 -23.88 -4.54
C GLY A 17 -3.65 -22.38 -4.82
N SER A 18 -4.56 -21.51 -4.43
CA SER A 18 -4.34 -20.05 -4.45
C SER A 18 -3.51 -19.60 -3.25
N TYR A 19 -2.62 -18.61 -3.45
CA TYR A 19 -1.88 -18.03 -2.34
C TYR A 19 -2.83 -17.17 -1.47
N PRO A 20 -2.76 -17.24 -0.14
CA PRO A 20 -3.59 -16.41 0.73
C PRO A 20 -3.33 -14.92 0.52
N THR A 21 -2.08 -14.51 0.53
CA THR A 21 -1.65 -13.12 0.40
C THR A 21 -0.44 -13.00 -0.50
N LEU A 22 -0.31 -11.84 -1.14
CA LEU A 22 0.86 -11.43 -1.90
C LEU A 22 1.16 -9.97 -1.57
N SER A 23 2.39 -9.68 -1.14
CA SER A 23 2.88 -8.30 -1.01
C SER A 23 3.69 -7.94 -2.24
N LEU A 24 3.41 -6.77 -2.81
CA LEU A 24 4.05 -6.25 -4.02
C LEU A 24 4.75 -4.93 -3.72
N GLU A 25 6.05 -4.95 -3.75
CA GLU A 25 6.90 -3.75 -3.74
C GLU A 25 6.97 -3.21 -5.17
N ILE A 26 6.05 -2.34 -5.57
CA ILE A 26 5.90 -1.91 -6.97
C ILE A 26 6.89 -0.84 -7.40
N THR A 27 7.59 -0.22 -6.47
CA THR A 27 8.61 0.79 -6.74
C THR A 27 9.58 0.93 -5.58
N ARG A 28 10.82 1.24 -5.89
CA ARG A 28 11.85 1.64 -4.92
C ARG A 28 11.90 3.15 -4.67
N GLU A 29 11.17 3.93 -5.46
CA GLU A 29 11.15 5.39 -5.35
C GLU A 29 10.22 5.85 -4.23
N CYS A 30 10.68 6.81 -3.44
CA CYS A 30 9.89 7.51 -2.45
C CYS A 30 10.36 8.96 -2.33
N PRO A 31 9.47 9.96 -2.38
CA PRO A 31 9.84 11.35 -2.17
C PRO A 31 10.11 11.68 -0.69
N LEU A 32 9.79 10.75 0.23
CA LEU A 32 9.97 10.91 1.66
C LEU A 32 11.30 10.31 2.12
N ARG A 33 11.77 10.77 3.30
CA ARG A 33 12.95 10.24 4.00
C ARG A 33 12.60 10.01 5.47
N CYS A 34 11.58 9.22 5.71
CA CYS A 34 11.08 8.95 7.07
C CYS A 34 12.16 8.28 7.92
N PRO A 35 12.48 8.77 9.10
CA PRO A 35 13.40 8.10 10.02
C PRO A 35 12.90 6.70 10.38
N GLY A 36 13.77 5.69 10.32
CA GLY A 36 13.44 4.29 10.60
C GLY A 36 12.42 3.70 9.62
N CYS A 37 12.48 4.10 8.36
CA CYS A 37 11.64 3.51 7.32
C CYS A 37 12.14 2.09 7.00
N TYR A 38 11.37 1.10 7.37
CA TYR A 38 11.69 -0.32 7.19
C TYR A 38 12.02 -0.68 5.73
N ALA A 39 11.36 -0.05 4.77
CA ALA A 39 11.53 -0.34 3.34
C ALA A 39 12.94 -0.05 2.82
N TYR A 40 13.72 0.75 3.54
CA TYR A 40 15.09 1.10 3.17
C TYR A 40 16.16 0.50 4.08
N GLU A 41 15.77 -0.34 5.03
CA GLU A 41 16.72 -1.11 5.82
C GLU A 41 17.36 -2.20 4.95
N LEU A 42 18.65 -2.48 5.20
CA LEU A 42 19.45 -3.41 4.39
C LEU A 42 18.88 -4.83 4.38
N GLU A 43 18.26 -5.24 5.48
CA GLU A 43 17.74 -6.59 5.68
C GLU A 43 16.25 -6.74 5.33
N HIS A 44 15.60 -5.66 4.86
CA HIS A 44 14.15 -5.67 4.62
C HIS A 44 13.68 -6.82 3.71
N LEU A 45 14.40 -7.06 2.61
CA LEU A 45 14.08 -8.11 1.64
C LEU A 45 15.04 -9.31 1.74
N LYS A 46 15.78 -9.43 2.83
CA LYS A 46 16.71 -10.54 3.09
C LYS A 46 17.67 -10.78 1.91
N GLU A 47 17.63 -12.00 1.36
CA GLU A 47 18.48 -12.43 0.25
C GLU A 47 18.29 -11.60 -1.04
N ALA A 48 17.13 -10.98 -1.24
CA ALA A 48 16.89 -10.09 -2.37
C ALA A 48 17.65 -8.75 -2.27
N GLY A 49 18.23 -8.47 -1.12
CA GLY A 49 18.97 -7.22 -0.87
C GLY A 49 18.07 -6.03 -0.54
N PRO A 50 18.64 -4.83 -0.41
CA PRO A 50 17.87 -3.64 -0.07
C PRO A 50 16.92 -3.24 -1.20
N LEU A 51 15.76 -2.66 -0.86
CA LEU A 51 14.75 -2.23 -1.84
C LEU A 51 15.34 -1.37 -2.97
N ARG A 52 16.31 -0.53 -2.66
CA ARG A 52 16.95 0.37 -3.65
C ARG A 52 17.76 -0.36 -4.73
N SER A 53 18.18 -1.61 -4.50
CA SER A 53 18.94 -2.40 -5.47
C SER A 53 18.04 -3.16 -6.46
N LEU A 54 16.74 -3.25 -6.20
CA LEU A 54 15.83 -3.98 -7.06
C LEU A 54 15.56 -3.24 -8.37
N ALA A 55 15.18 -4.00 -9.39
CA ALA A 55 14.66 -3.43 -10.63
C ALA A 55 13.39 -2.63 -10.34
N ASP A 56 13.27 -1.48 -10.99
CA ASP A 56 12.14 -0.56 -10.81
C ASP A 56 11.41 -0.40 -12.14
N TYR A 57 10.45 -1.28 -12.36
CA TYR A 57 9.65 -1.28 -13.58
C TYR A 57 8.66 -0.11 -13.60
N GLN A 58 8.35 0.38 -14.79
CA GLN A 58 7.47 1.53 -15.00
C GLN A 58 6.55 1.30 -16.20
N GLY A 59 5.50 2.13 -16.29
CA GLY A 59 4.57 2.12 -17.41
C GLY A 59 3.92 0.77 -17.65
N GLN A 60 3.73 0.42 -18.90
CA GLN A 60 3.05 -0.81 -19.30
C GLN A 60 3.80 -2.08 -18.84
N GLU A 61 5.13 -2.04 -18.79
CA GLU A 61 5.94 -3.17 -18.32
C GLU A 61 5.62 -3.53 -16.86
N LEU A 62 5.50 -2.54 -15.96
CA LEU A 62 5.09 -2.78 -14.57
C LEU A 62 3.70 -3.44 -14.52
N VAL A 63 2.75 -2.91 -15.27
CA VAL A 63 1.37 -3.43 -15.31
C VAL A 63 1.37 -4.90 -15.77
N ASP A 64 2.04 -5.19 -16.87
CA ASP A 64 2.06 -6.55 -17.45
C ASP A 64 2.73 -7.57 -16.51
N ARG A 65 3.86 -7.20 -15.90
CA ARG A 65 4.57 -8.06 -14.94
C ARG A 65 3.73 -8.36 -13.70
N VAL A 66 3.08 -7.35 -13.13
CA VAL A 66 2.20 -7.53 -11.97
C VAL A 66 1.04 -8.44 -12.34
N LEU A 67 0.37 -8.20 -13.46
CA LEU A 67 -0.76 -9.03 -13.90
C LEU A 67 -0.34 -10.47 -14.21
N ALA A 68 0.82 -10.68 -14.83
CA ALA A 68 1.36 -12.01 -15.09
C ALA A 68 1.65 -12.77 -13.78
N LEU A 69 2.28 -12.10 -12.81
CA LEU A 69 2.55 -12.67 -11.50
C LEU A 69 1.26 -13.06 -10.75
N VAL A 70 0.29 -12.15 -10.74
CA VAL A 70 -1.01 -12.36 -10.08
C VAL A 70 -1.80 -13.50 -10.73
N ARG A 71 -1.80 -13.61 -12.06
CA ARG A 71 -2.43 -14.74 -12.76
C ARG A 71 -1.77 -16.08 -12.41
N ARG A 72 -0.44 -16.10 -12.31
CA ARG A 72 0.33 -17.30 -11.94
C ARG A 72 0.08 -17.73 -10.50
N LEU A 73 0.14 -16.80 -9.55
CA LEU A 73 0.02 -17.09 -8.11
C LEU A 73 -1.43 -17.13 -7.62
N ARG A 74 -2.35 -16.52 -8.34
CA ARG A 74 -3.79 -16.44 -8.02
C ARG A 74 -4.07 -16.03 -6.57
N PRO A 75 -3.48 -14.94 -6.05
CA PRO A 75 -3.64 -14.57 -4.65
C PRO A 75 -5.11 -14.22 -4.33
N VAL A 76 -5.51 -14.46 -3.09
CA VAL A 76 -6.81 -14.02 -2.58
C VAL A 76 -6.78 -12.53 -2.22
N PHE A 77 -5.63 -12.08 -1.69
CA PHE A 77 -5.39 -10.73 -1.24
C PHE A 77 -4.02 -10.23 -1.75
N VAL A 78 -3.99 -8.98 -2.17
CA VAL A 78 -2.76 -8.30 -2.61
C VAL A 78 -2.56 -7.03 -1.79
N SER A 79 -1.40 -6.90 -1.17
CA SER A 79 -0.93 -5.65 -0.56
C SER A 79 0.04 -4.97 -1.50
N ILE A 80 -0.29 -3.77 -1.96
CA ILE A 80 0.60 -2.94 -2.78
C ILE A 80 1.29 -1.95 -1.87
N VAL A 81 2.61 -2.06 -1.86
CA VAL A 81 3.52 -1.27 -1.05
C VAL A 81 4.74 -0.87 -1.91
N GLY A 82 5.84 -0.47 -1.28
CA GLY A 82 7.09 -0.11 -1.91
C GLY A 82 7.72 1.10 -1.22
N GLY A 83 8.46 1.92 -1.95
CA GLY A 83 8.83 3.24 -1.46
C GLY A 83 7.56 4.07 -1.22
N GLU A 84 7.06 4.72 -2.26
CA GLU A 84 5.74 5.37 -2.25
C GLU A 84 4.96 4.94 -3.52
N PRO A 85 3.95 4.09 -3.41
CA PRO A 85 3.23 3.58 -4.57
C PRO A 85 2.61 4.65 -5.46
N LEU A 86 2.22 5.81 -4.91
CA LEU A 86 1.64 6.90 -5.71
C LEU A 86 2.61 7.57 -6.69
N VAL A 87 3.92 7.26 -6.65
CA VAL A 87 4.83 7.68 -7.74
C VAL A 87 4.54 6.89 -9.02
N ARG A 88 3.90 5.72 -8.91
CA ARG A 88 3.38 4.88 -10.02
C ARG A 88 1.87 5.06 -10.21
N PHE A 89 1.40 6.28 -10.04
CA PHE A 89 -0.02 6.61 -10.06
C PHE A 89 -0.74 6.16 -11.36
N ARG A 90 -0.12 6.36 -12.52
CA ARG A 90 -0.71 6.00 -13.81
C ARG A 90 -0.88 4.49 -13.95
N GLU A 91 0.11 3.76 -13.50
CA GLU A 91 0.10 2.31 -13.49
C GLU A 91 -0.94 1.76 -12.51
N LEU A 92 -1.05 2.38 -11.32
CA LEU A 92 -2.06 2.02 -10.33
C LEU A 92 -3.49 2.26 -10.85
N ASP A 93 -3.73 3.34 -11.57
CA ASP A 93 -5.03 3.65 -12.14
C ASP A 93 -5.49 2.59 -13.16
N VAL A 94 -4.54 1.93 -13.80
CA VAL A 94 -4.78 0.77 -14.69
C VAL A 94 -4.87 -0.55 -13.92
N LEU A 95 -4.00 -0.77 -12.94
CA LEU A 95 -3.88 -2.04 -12.20
C LEU A 95 -5.06 -2.29 -11.25
N LEU A 96 -5.43 -1.29 -10.44
CA LEU A 96 -6.42 -1.48 -9.38
C LEU A 96 -7.78 -1.97 -9.91
N PRO A 97 -8.35 -1.41 -10.98
CA PRO A 97 -9.58 -1.93 -11.57
C PRO A 97 -9.41 -3.34 -12.13
N GLN A 98 -8.25 -3.68 -12.69
CA GLN A 98 -8.01 -5.02 -13.25
C GLN A 98 -7.92 -6.08 -12.16
N LEU A 99 -7.19 -5.80 -11.07
CA LEU A 99 -7.11 -6.70 -9.92
C LEU A 99 -8.50 -6.93 -9.28
N SER A 100 -9.28 -5.85 -9.15
CA SER A 100 -10.67 -5.94 -8.67
C SER A 100 -11.54 -6.84 -9.55
N ARG A 101 -11.46 -6.69 -10.89
CA ARG A 101 -12.19 -7.56 -11.85
C ARG A 101 -11.76 -9.02 -11.77
N MET A 102 -10.54 -9.30 -11.36
CA MET A 102 -10.06 -10.66 -11.09
C MET A 102 -10.56 -11.22 -9.76
N GLY A 103 -11.37 -10.47 -9.01
CA GLY A 103 -11.92 -10.86 -7.70
C GLY A 103 -10.88 -10.88 -6.58
N ILE A 104 -9.82 -10.08 -6.72
CA ILE A 104 -8.74 -9.94 -5.74
C ILE A 104 -9.07 -8.75 -4.84
N ASN A 105 -8.96 -8.96 -3.52
CA ASN A 105 -9.00 -7.85 -2.58
C ASN A 105 -7.62 -7.18 -2.56
N VAL A 106 -7.61 -5.87 -2.72
CA VAL A 106 -6.38 -5.09 -2.80
C VAL A 106 -6.29 -4.12 -1.64
N GLN A 107 -5.15 -4.08 -0.96
CA GLN A 107 -4.78 -3.01 -0.04
C GLN A 107 -3.69 -2.18 -0.69
N LEU A 108 -3.91 -0.88 -0.81
CA LEU A 108 -2.89 0.07 -1.23
C LEU A 108 -2.44 0.88 -0.01
N VAL A 109 -1.17 0.75 0.35
CA VAL A 109 -0.56 1.48 1.47
C VAL A 109 0.25 2.64 0.93
N THR A 110 -0.06 3.85 1.35
CA THR A 110 0.55 5.07 0.82
C THR A 110 0.71 6.14 1.89
N SER A 111 1.64 7.06 1.66
CA SER A 111 1.75 8.30 2.43
C SER A 111 0.85 9.43 1.89
N ALA A 112 0.03 9.16 0.88
CA ALA A 112 -0.87 10.12 0.26
C ALA A 112 -0.18 11.45 -0.15
N VAL A 113 1.03 11.36 -0.69
CA VAL A 113 1.83 12.52 -1.13
C VAL A 113 1.18 13.35 -2.24
N ARG A 114 0.15 12.79 -2.88
CA ARG A 114 -0.70 13.43 -3.89
C ARG A 114 -2.16 13.05 -3.67
N ALA A 115 -3.07 13.84 -4.26
CA ALA A 115 -4.51 13.56 -4.19
C ALA A 115 -4.84 12.18 -4.75
N LEU A 116 -5.71 11.46 -4.03
CA LEU A 116 -6.24 10.18 -4.47
C LEU A 116 -7.36 10.42 -5.51
N PRO A 117 -7.43 9.63 -6.58
CA PRO A 117 -8.51 9.75 -7.55
C PRO A 117 -9.86 9.39 -6.94
N ALA A 118 -10.86 10.22 -7.15
CA ALA A 118 -12.22 9.95 -6.66
C ALA A 118 -12.77 8.61 -7.19
N SER A 119 -12.38 8.21 -8.41
CA SER A 119 -12.74 6.93 -9.04
C SER A 119 -12.34 5.71 -8.20
N TRP A 120 -11.28 5.79 -7.41
CA TRP A 120 -10.81 4.67 -6.60
C TRP A 120 -11.77 4.31 -5.47
N SER A 121 -12.58 5.26 -4.98
CA SER A 121 -13.61 4.99 -3.96
C SER A 121 -14.68 4.01 -4.45
N ALA A 122 -14.86 3.87 -5.76
CA ALA A 122 -15.85 2.98 -6.37
C ALA A 122 -15.28 1.60 -6.73
N ILE A 123 -13.97 1.35 -6.57
CA ILE A 123 -13.34 0.07 -6.93
C ILE A 123 -13.71 -1.00 -5.89
N PRO A 124 -14.44 -2.06 -6.26
CA PRO A 124 -14.82 -3.11 -5.32
C PRO A 124 -13.58 -3.85 -4.78
N GLY A 125 -13.52 -4.08 -3.48
CA GLY A 125 -12.40 -4.82 -2.86
C GLY A 125 -11.12 -4.02 -2.68
N LEU A 126 -11.09 -2.74 -3.05
CA LEU A 126 -9.96 -1.85 -2.74
C LEU A 126 -10.09 -1.30 -1.32
N THR A 127 -9.03 -1.40 -0.56
CA THR A 127 -8.84 -0.76 0.74
C THR A 127 -7.66 0.19 0.65
N LEU A 128 -7.92 1.47 0.87
CA LEU A 128 -6.88 2.49 0.96
C LEU A 128 -6.38 2.54 2.41
N VAL A 129 -5.06 2.49 2.58
CA VAL A 129 -4.40 2.64 3.89
C VAL A 129 -3.43 3.79 3.80
N VAL A 130 -3.65 4.80 4.62
CA VAL A 130 -2.82 6.01 4.61
C VAL A 130 -1.99 6.09 5.88
N SER A 131 -0.70 6.33 5.72
CA SER A 131 0.23 6.45 6.82
C SER A 131 0.15 7.85 7.45
N ILE A 132 -0.38 7.93 8.67
CA ILE A 132 -0.46 9.16 9.47
C ILE A 132 0.10 8.86 10.86
N ASP A 133 1.25 9.47 11.21
CA ASP A 133 1.95 9.23 12.47
C ASP A 133 1.63 10.34 13.48
N GLY A 134 0.53 10.20 14.18
CA GLY A 134 0.08 11.16 15.20
C GLY A 134 -0.55 12.42 14.63
N LEU A 135 -0.60 13.47 15.47
CA LEU A 135 -1.08 14.78 15.09
C LEU A 135 0.00 15.61 14.38
N GLN A 136 -0.36 16.78 13.92
CA GLN A 136 0.55 17.68 13.23
C GLN A 136 1.76 17.92 14.08
N PRO A 137 2.51 18.37 14.60
CA PRO A 137 3.98 18.49 14.70
C PRO A 137 4.72 17.15 14.63
N GLU A 138 4.17 16.09 15.21
CA GLU A 138 4.80 14.75 15.21
C GLU A 138 4.84 14.16 13.80
N HIS A 139 3.72 14.24 13.11
CA HIS A 139 3.62 13.75 11.73
C HIS A 139 4.58 14.49 10.80
N ASP A 140 4.56 15.83 10.83
CA ASP A 140 5.36 16.65 9.92
C ASP A 140 6.86 16.47 10.15
N ARG A 141 7.28 16.32 11.41
CA ARG A 141 8.68 16.04 11.74
C ARG A 141 9.17 14.73 11.13
N ARG A 142 8.28 13.75 11.03
CA ARG A 142 8.62 12.42 10.57
C ARG A 142 8.45 12.24 9.06
N ARG A 143 7.44 12.88 8.46
CA ARG A 143 6.99 12.57 7.09
C ARG A 143 7.06 13.73 6.10
N ALA A 144 7.70 14.84 6.43
CA ALA A 144 7.88 15.90 5.45
C ALA A 144 8.56 15.37 4.17
N PRO A 145 8.13 15.82 2.97
CA PRO A 145 7.18 16.89 2.67
C PRO A 145 5.69 16.46 2.62
N ALA A 146 5.32 15.25 3.01
CA ALA A 146 3.92 14.81 3.13
C ALA A 146 3.35 15.30 4.47
N THR A 147 3.12 16.62 4.60
CA THR A 147 2.62 17.24 5.82
C THR A 147 1.20 16.80 6.15
N TYR A 148 0.84 16.85 7.42
CA TYR A 148 -0.46 16.46 7.94
C TYR A 148 -1.62 17.12 7.16
N GLU A 149 -1.58 18.45 7.02
CA GLU A 149 -2.61 19.19 6.28
C GLU A 149 -2.68 18.79 4.80
N ARG A 150 -1.53 18.61 4.18
CA ARG A 150 -1.46 18.17 2.77
C ARG A 150 -2.10 16.79 2.60
N ILE A 151 -1.84 15.88 3.52
CA ILE A 151 -2.42 14.54 3.47
C ILE A 151 -3.94 14.62 3.65
N LEU A 152 -4.44 15.35 4.65
CA LEU A 152 -5.87 15.52 4.87
C LEU A 152 -6.57 16.05 3.62
N LYS A 153 -5.97 17.03 2.93
CA LYS A 153 -6.49 17.53 1.66
C LYS A 153 -6.51 16.44 0.57
N ASN A 154 -5.42 15.65 0.47
CA ASN A 154 -5.26 14.65 -0.58
C ASN A 154 -6.18 13.43 -0.42
N ILE A 155 -6.63 13.12 0.79
CA ILE A 155 -7.51 11.99 1.11
C ILE A 155 -8.98 12.38 1.25
N HIS A 156 -9.29 13.67 1.11
CA HIS A 156 -10.65 14.17 1.28
C HIS A 156 -11.66 13.40 0.42
N GLY A 157 -12.79 13.03 1.00
CA GLY A 157 -13.85 12.29 0.30
C GLY A 157 -13.62 10.78 0.17
N HIS A 158 -12.50 10.25 0.66
CA HIS A 158 -12.21 8.82 0.63
C HIS A 158 -12.50 8.13 1.97
N ARG A 159 -13.08 6.94 1.90
CA ARG A 159 -13.11 5.99 3.02
C ARG A 159 -11.81 5.21 3.02
N LEU A 160 -11.08 5.26 4.13
CA LEU A 160 -9.75 4.66 4.24
C LEU A 160 -9.47 4.18 5.67
N ASN A 161 -8.41 3.41 5.81
CA ASN A 161 -7.81 3.05 7.09
C ASN A 161 -6.57 3.92 7.31
N VAL A 162 -6.29 4.26 8.55
CA VAL A 162 -5.05 4.93 8.95
C VAL A 162 -4.08 3.90 9.51
N HIS A 163 -2.85 3.93 9.03
CA HIS A 163 -1.72 3.22 9.61
C HIS A 163 -0.82 4.22 10.35
N CYS A 164 -0.62 4.00 11.64
CA CYS A 164 0.20 4.87 12.49
C CYS A 164 1.39 4.08 13.05
N THR A 165 2.59 4.62 12.88
CA THR A 165 3.78 4.13 13.56
C THR A 165 3.90 4.82 14.91
N VAL A 166 3.60 4.10 15.98
CA VAL A 166 3.73 4.60 17.35
C VAL A 166 5.18 4.53 17.78
N THR A 167 5.77 5.67 18.12
CA THR A 167 7.15 5.74 18.61
C THR A 167 7.20 5.86 20.13
N ARG A 168 8.34 5.46 20.73
CA ARG A 168 8.56 5.64 22.17
C ARG A 168 8.34 7.08 22.62
N GLN A 169 8.75 8.06 21.81
CA GLN A 169 8.59 9.48 22.13
C GLN A 169 7.11 9.90 22.19
N MET A 170 6.25 9.29 21.35
CA MET A 170 4.81 9.56 21.39
C MET A 170 4.18 9.01 22.67
N ILE A 171 4.65 7.85 23.15
CA ILE A 171 4.14 7.23 24.38
C ILE A 171 4.59 8.01 25.63
N LEU A 172 5.83 8.50 25.64
CA LEU A 172 6.40 9.16 26.82
C LEU A 172 5.93 10.62 27.02
N LYS A 173 5.31 11.24 26.00
CA LYS A 173 4.79 12.62 26.10
C LYS A 173 3.45 12.73 26.86
N GLU A 174 2.72 11.64 27.03
CA GLU A 174 1.42 11.65 27.73
C GLU A 174 1.53 11.64 29.27
N GLY A 175 2.73 11.78 29.83
CA GLY A 175 2.99 11.69 31.28
C GLY A 175 3.80 12.84 31.88
N SER A 176 3.92 14.00 31.22
CA SER A 176 4.62 15.16 31.78
C SER A 176 3.76 16.39 31.77
#